data_acf19e7e1d2c87e1cc691bb3af4cb71a
#
_entry.id   acf19e7e1d2c87e1cc691bb3af4cb71a
#
_cell.length_a   1.000
_cell.length_b   1.000
_cell.length_c   1.000
_cell.angle_alpha   90.00
_cell.angle_beta   90.00
_cell.angle_gamma   90.00
#
_symmetry.space_group_name_H-M   'P 1'
#
loop_
_entity.id
_entity.type
_entity.pdbx_description
1 polymer ?
#
loop_
_entity_poly.entity_id
_entity_poly.type
_entity_poly.pdbx_seq_one_letter_code
_entity_poly.pdbx_strand_id
1 'polypeptide(L)'
;MNMSYEQMVELAASGLKAAGVGERAAFETAQFLALAELDGLASHGLARVSQYAGHAKNSRIELAPKIKVRPFKTSAALVDACDGLAFPALRFATDLSVNLAAKTGVGLVAVTNSHHFGVAGHYAEAAARAGYVSLLFGNTPAAMPMVGGSKAMFGTNPLAAAFPIEGKDPLVIDMSLSAVARGKLLVAAKKGESIPEGWALTADGKPTTDPQEGLKGLMVPLGGDKGALLALIVELLVVGLSGSRFSYEADSFFDAKGNRPRIGQLLLTIDPGLSGANVFAGRMRDFLKALAADVGTRIPGERRFKHRASGFKGGVNVSEVVVEEIQAGIRQSWSNS
;
A
#
# COMPACT_ATOMS: atom_id res chain seq x y z
N MET A 1 -3.05 -12.23 -20.80
CA MET A 1 -2.27 -11.50 -21.86
C MET A 1 -0.90 -11.17 -21.31
N ASN A 2 0.19 -11.51 -22.03
CA ASN A 2 1.55 -11.13 -21.60
C ASN A 2 1.83 -9.66 -21.97
N MET A 3 2.27 -8.85 -20.99
CA MET A 3 2.46 -7.40 -21.16
C MET A 3 3.81 -6.96 -20.59
N SER A 4 4.50 -6.05 -21.27
CA SER A 4 5.68 -5.38 -20.74
C SER A 4 5.28 -4.34 -19.67
N TYR A 5 6.27 -3.86 -18.91
CA TYR A 5 6.05 -2.78 -17.93
C TYR A 5 5.44 -1.54 -18.59
N GLU A 6 5.98 -1.13 -19.73
CA GLU A 6 5.55 0.06 -20.47
C GLU A 6 4.11 -0.08 -20.95
N GLN A 7 3.74 -1.25 -21.49
CA GLN A 7 2.37 -1.55 -21.91
C GLN A 7 1.38 -1.50 -20.75
N MET A 8 1.78 -2.02 -19.59
CA MET A 8 0.96 -1.95 -18.38
C MET A 8 0.77 -0.51 -17.89
N VAL A 9 1.84 0.30 -17.91
CA VAL A 9 1.77 1.73 -17.53
C VAL A 9 0.87 2.48 -18.51
N GLU A 10 1.02 2.28 -19.81
CA GLU A 10 0.21 2.95 -20.84
C GLU A 10 -1.28 2.62 -20.71
N LEU A 11 -1.60 1.32 -20.55
CA LEU A 11 -2.98 0.87 -20.35
C LEU A 11 -3.61 1.48 -19.10
N ALA A 12 -2.92 1.38 -17.97
CA ALA A 12 -3.42 1.90 -16.69
C ALA A 12 -3.57 3.43 -16.71
N ALA A 13 -2.59 4.16 -17.24
CA ALA A 13 -2.65 5.61 -17.37
C ALA A 13 -3.79 6.05 -18.31
N SER A 14 -3.98 5.36 -19.44
CA SER A 14 -5.08 5.63 -20.37
C SER A 14 -6.45 5.39 -19.73
N GLY A 15 -6.60 4.30 -18.96
CA GLY A 15 -7.82 4.02 -18.19
C GLY A 15 -8.15 5.11 -17.17
N LEU A 16 -7.17 5.55 -16.39
CA LEU A 16 -7.34 6.62 -15.40
C LEU A 16 -7.65 7.98 -16.07
N LYS A 17 -6.95 8.32 -17.17
CA LYS A 17 -7.23 9.55 -17.94
C LYS A 17 -8.65 9.54 -18.52
N ALA A 18 -9.10 8.42 -19.06
CA ALA A 18 -10.48 8.29 -19.54
C ALA A 18 -11.53 8.51 -18.45
N ALA A 19 -11.19 8.25 -17.18
CA ALA A 19 -12.02 8.57 -16.03
C ALA A 19 -11.93 10.05 -15.57
N GLY A 20 -11.07 10.86 -16.21
CA GLY A 20 -10.89 12.27 -15.90
C GLY A 20 -9.70 12.58 -14.96
N VAL A 21 -8.93 11.58 -14.53
CA VAL A 21 -7.74 11.81 -13.70
C VAL A 21 -6.69 12.57 -14.50
N GLY A 22 -6.15 13.63 -13.90
CA GLY A 22 -5.12 14.47 -14.54
C GLY A 22 -3.88 13.66 -14.94
N GLU A 23 -3.26 14.03 -16.05
CA GLU A 23 -2.22 13.25 -16.74
C GLU A 23 -1.09 12.81 -15.82
N ARG A 24 -0.53 13.74 -15.03
CA ARG A 24 0.56 13.43 -14.10
C ARG A 24 0.13 12.40 -13.03
N ALA A 25 -1.04 12.61 -12.41
CA ALA A 25 -1.53 11.70 -11.38
C ALA A 25 -1.86 10.32 -11.94
N ALA A 26 -2.43 10.27 -13.14
CA ALA A 26 -2.71 9.01 -13.85
C ALA A 26 -1.42 8.25 -14.17
N PHE A 27 -0.41 8.93 -14.70
CA PHE A 27 0.88 8.32 -15.05
C PHE A 27 1.64 7.81 -13.82
N GLU A 28 1.80 8.65 -12.79
CA GLU A 28 2.49 8.24 -11.57
C GLU A 28 1.76 7.08 -10.86
N THR A 29 0.43 7.09 -10.84
CA THR A 29 -0.36 5.96 -10.31
C THR A 29 -0.13 4.70 -11.14
N ALA A 30 -0.18 4.80 -12.47
CA ALA A 30 0.01 3.68 -13.38
C ALA A 30 1.37 2.99 -13.20
N GLN A 31 2.44 3.76 -12.95
CA GLN A 31 3.78 3.22 -12.68
C GLN A 31 3.78 2.30 -11.45
N PHE A 32 3.12 2.70 -10.36
CA PHE A 32 3.04 1.87 -9.14
C PHE A 32 2.15 0.64 -9.33
N LEU A 33 1.07 0.75 -10.11
CA LEU A 33 0.20 -0.39 -10.42
C LEU A 33 0.95 -1.42 -11.29
N ALA A 34 1.66 -0.97 -12.32
CA ALA A 34 2.49 -1.83 -13.15
C ALA A 34 3.64 -2.48 -12.35
N LEU A 35 4.25 -1.73 -11.42
CA LEU A 35 5.28 -2.27 -10.52
C LEU A 35 4.70 -3.36 -9.60
N ALA A 36 3.45 -3.21 -9.14
CA ALA A 36 2.80 -4.24 -8.34
C ALA A 36 2.54 -5.54 -9.14
N GLU A 37 2.19 -5.43 -10.43
CA GLU A 37 2.11 -6.59 -11.34
C GLU A 37 3.47 -7.29 -11.49
N LEU A 38 4.53 -6.53 -11.74
CA LEU A 38 5.90 -7.06 -11.80
C LEU A 38 6.31 -7.80 -10.53
N ASP A 39 5.86 -7.32 -9.37
CA ASP A 39 6.15 -7.93 -8.07
C ASP A 39 5.30 -9.19 -7.78
N GLY A 40 4.37 -9.54 -8.66
CA GLY A 40 3.41 -10.64 -8.48
C GLY A 40 2.28 -10.29 -7.48
N LEU A 41 1.97 -9.01 -7.33
CA LEU A 41 0.96 -8.47 -6.40
C LEU A 41 -0.26 -7.95 -7.16
N ALA A 42 -0.84 -8.74 -8.06
CA ALA A 42 -1.93 -8.37 -8.97
C ALA A 42 -3.15 -7.76 -8.26
N SER A 43 -3.41 -8.10 -6.99
CA SER A 43 -4.48 -7.48 -6.20
C SER A 43 -4.26 -5.98 -5.93
N HIS A 44 -3.03 -5.48 -6.10
CA HIS A 44 -2.63 -4.08 -5.97
C HIS A 44 -2.13 -3.49 -7.31
N GLY A 45 -2.26 -4.27 -8.38
CA GLY A 45 -1.87 -3.93 -9.75
C GLY A 45 -3.01 -3.34 -10.59
N LEU A 46 -3.05 -3.71 -11.87
CA LEU A 46 -3.97 -3.16 -12.87
C LEU A 46 -5.45 -3.36 -12.52
N ALA A 47 -5.79 -4.37 -11.74
CA ALA A 47 -7.15 -4.57 -11.22
C ALA A 47 -7.70 -3.37 -10.40
N ARG A 48 -6.83 -2.46 -9.97
CA ARG A 48 -7.23 -1.24 -9.26
C ARG A 48 -7.64 -0.09 -10.19
N VAL A 49 -7.35 -0.16 -11.48
CA VAL A 49 -7.70 0.92 -12.42
C VAL A 49 -9.19 1.17 -12.44
N SER A 50 -10.01 0.12 -12.61
CA SER A 50 -11.47 0.23 -12.61
C SER A 50 -12.02 0.79 -11.30
N GLN A 51 -11.45 0.37 -10.17
CA GLN A 51 -11.81 0.90 -8.85
C GLN A 51 -11.54 2.41 -8.75
N TYR A 52 -10.34 2.86 -9.15
CA TYR A 52 -9.99 4.29 -9.08
C TYR A 52 -10.76 5.11 -10.11
N ALA A 53 -11.04 4.56 -11.29
CA ALA A 53 -11.92 5.16 -12.27
C ALA A 53 -13.35 5.36 -11.70
N GLY A 54 -13.88 4.37 -11.01
CA GLY A 54 -15.15 4.47 -10.30
C GLY A 54 -15.14 5.58 -9.24
N HIS A 55 -14.06 5.69 -8.46
CA HIS A 55 -13.90 6.77 -7.47
C HIS A 55 -13.80 8.15 -8.14
N ALA A 56 -13.10 8.26 -9.26
CA ALA A 56 -13.01 9.49 -10.04
C ALA A 56 -14.39 9.97 -10.52
N LYS A 57 -15.17 9.07 -11.13
CA LYS A 57 -16.52 9.35 -11.62
C LYS A 57 -17.53 9.72 -10.54
N ASN A 58 -17.35 9.20 -9.34
CA ASN A 58 -18.24 9.47 -8.20
C ASN A 58 -17.67 10.55 -7.25
N SER A 59 -16.73 11.38 -7.69
CA SER A 59 -16.16 12.51 -6.94
C SER A 59 -15.52 12.12 -5.60
N ARG A 60 -15.11 10.85 -5.45
CA ARG A 60 -14.40 10.35 -4.26
C ARG A 60 -12.93 10.73 -4.23
N ILE A 61 -12.40 11.23 -5.35
CA ILE A 61 -11.05 11.79 -5.46
C ILE A 61 -11.09 13.14 -6.17
N GLU A 62 -10.07 13.96 -5.90
CA GLU A 62 -9.74 15.15 -6.70
C GLU A 62 -8.97 14.70 -7.94
N LEU A 63 -9.43 15.13 -9.12
CA LEU A 63 -8.89 14.67 -10.40
C LEU A 63 -7.52 15.26 -10.75
N ALA A 64 -7.27 16.50 -10.32
CA ALA A 64 -6.02 17.24 -10.55
C ALA A 64 -5.50 17.87 -9.25
N PRO A 65 -5.14 17.07 -8.23
CA PRO A 65 -4.75 17.58 -6.93
C PRO A 65 -3.47 18.39 -7.00
N LYS A 66 -3.45 19.51 -6.29
CA LYS A 66 -2.24 20.32 -6.07
C LYS A 66 -1.69 19.99 -4.70
N ILE A 67 -0.76 19.04 -4.62
CA ILE A 67 -0.11 18.60 -3.39
C ILE A 67 0.47 19.83 -2.66
N LYS A 68 0.20 19.93 -1.36
CA LYS A 68 0.70 21.00 -0.51
C LYS A 68 1.65 20.46 0.55
N VAL A 69 2.63 21.24 0.92
CA VAL A 69 3.60 20.89 1.97
C VAL A 69 3.53 21.94 3.07
N ARG A 70 3.45 21.48 4.30
CA ARG A 70 3.55 22.31 5.50
C ARG A 70 4.78 21.84 6.29
N PRO A 71 5.92 22.53 6.18
CA PRO A 71 7.05 22.29 7.07
C PRO A 71 6.63 22.47 8.52
N PHE A 72 7.06 21.59 9.41
CA PHE A 72 6.75 21.70 10.84
C PHE A 72 8.00 21.98 11.68
N LYS A 73 9.01 21.15 11.55
CA LYS A 73 10.33 21.29 12.19
C LYS A 73 11.41 20.92 11.19
N THR A 74 12.67 21.08 11.56
CA THR A 74 13.80 20.80 10.66
C THR A 74 13.78 19.37 10.08
N SER A 75 13.26 18.41 10.85
CA SER A 75 13.19 16.98 10.49
C SER A 75 11.78 16.48 10.18
N ALA A 76 10.75 17.36 10.16
CA ALA A 76 9.37 16.93 10.03
C ALA A 76 8.53 17.84 9.12
N ALA A 77 7.60 17.24 8.38
CA ALA A 77 6.66 17.94 7.51
C ALA A 77 5.32 17.20 7.40
N LEU A 78 4.28 17.93 7.03
CA LEU A 78 2.98 17.41 6.63
C LEU A 78 2.77 17.64 5.14
N VAL A 79 2.45 16.60 4.40
CA VAL A 79 2.05 16.62 2.99
C VAL A 79 0.55 16.44 2.91
N ASP A 80 -0.13 17.38 2.28
CA ASP A 80 -1.57 17.28 1.99
C ASP A 80 -1.74 16.77 0.55
N ALA A 81 -2.29 15.56 0.40
CA ALA A 81 -2.59 14.95 -0.89
C ALA A 81 -3.78 15.61 -1.60
N CYS A 82 -4.47 16.54 -0.94
CA CYS A 82 -5.60 17.32 -1.46
C CYS A 82 -6.71 16.45 -2.08
N ASP A 83 -7.06 15.36 -1.40
CA ASP A 83 -8.08 14.38 -1.83
C ASP A 83 -7.75 13.64 -3.15
N GLY A 84 -6.53 13.71 -3.66
CA GLY A 84 -6.11 12.99 -4.86
C GLY A 84 -5.78 11.52 -4.62
N LEU A 85 -5.44 10.81 -5.69
CA LEU A 85 -4.80 9.48 -5.58
C LEU A 85 -3.49 9.61 -4.79
N ALA A 86 -3.22 8.63 -3.92
CA ALA A 86 -2.11 8.69 -2.97
C ALA A 86 -0.71 8.67 -3.60
N PHE A 87 -0.57 8.05 -4.77
CA PHE A 87 0.73 7.71 -5.37
C PHE A 87 1.63 8.93 -5.61
N PRO A 88 1.16 10.04 -6.22
CA PRO A 88 1.99 11.23 -6.38
C PRO A 88 2.40 11.86 -5.04
N ALA A 89 1.48 11.92 -4.09
CA ALA A 89 1.75 12.52 -2.78
C ALA A 89 2.76 11.71 -1.97
N LEU A 90 2.64 10.37 -2.00
CA LEU A 90 3.57 9.49 -1.31
C LEU A 90 4.94 9.41 -1.97
N ARG A 91 5.02 9.44 -3.30
CA ARG A 91 6.29 9.58 -4.01
C ARG A 91 7.02 10.83 -3.53
N PHE A 92 6.33 11.97 -3.57
CA PHE A 92 6.86 13.24 -3.08
C PHE A 92 7.25 13.19 -1.59
N ALA A 93 6.40 12.60 -0.73
CA ALA A 93 6.65 12.47 0.70
C ALA A 93 7.86 11.58 0.99
N THR A 94 8.08 10.53 0.19
CA THR A 94 9.26 9.66 0.30
C THR A 94 10.53 10.44 0.00
N ASP A 95 10.58 11.16 -1.13
CA ASP A 95 11.74 11.99 -1.50
C ASP A 95 12.00 13.08 -0.45
N LEU A 96 10.94 13.70 0.07
CA LEU A 96 11.05 14.68 1.15
C LEU A 96 11.61 14.08 2.43
N SER A 97 11.15 12.89 2.83
CA SER A 97 11.61 12.20 4.05
C SER A 97 13.11 11.84 3.97
N VAL A 98 13.58 11.40 2.80
CA VAL A 98 15.00 11.15 2.52
C VAL A 98 15.81 12.43 2.62
N ASN A 99 15.33 13.52 2.01
CA ASN A 99 16.00 14.82 2.05
C ASN A 99 16.10 15.41 3.47
N LEU A 100 15.08 15.19 4.30
CA LEU A 100 15.11 15.57 5.71
C LEU A 100 16.10 14.70 6.49
N ALA A 101 16.07 13.38 6.31
CA ALA A 101 16.99 12.45 6.96
C ALA A 101 18.45 12.74 6.61
N ALA A 102 18.75 13.09 5.36
CA ALA A 102 20.09 13.48 4.93
C ALA A 102 20.64 14.72 5.69
N LYS A 103 19.76 15.63 6.11
CA LYS A 103 20.14 16.87 6.80
C LYS A 103 20.19 16.75 8.31
N THR A 104 19.35 15.87 8.90
CA THR A 104 19.11 15.88 10.35
C THR A 104 19.24 14.49 11.00
N GLY A 105 19.58 13.47 10.20
CA GLY A 105 19.65 12.07 10.65
C GLY A 105 18.28 11.35 10.67
N VAL A 106 17.17 12.10 10.65
CA VAL A 106 15.81 11.51 10.62
C VAL A 106 14.87 12.42 9.82
N GLY A 107 14.01 11.81 9.00
CA GLY A 107 12.93 12.49 8.28
C GLY A 107 11.57 11.91 8.66
N LEU A 108 10.69 12.71 9.24
CA LEU A 108 9.31 12.34 9.57
C LEU A 108 8.35 13.09 8.66
N VAL A 109 7.64 12.38 7.79
CA VAL A 109 6.67 13.00 6.87
C VAL A 109 5.31 12.32 7.03
N ALA A 110 4.33 13.07 7.53
CA ALA A 110 2.94 12.65 7.55
C ALA A 110 2.24 13.05 6.25
N VAL A 111 1.34 12.22 5.76
CA VAL A 111 0.48 12.51 4.59
C VAL A 111 -0.96 12.48 5.05
N THR A 112 -1.72 13.52 4.68
CA THR A 112 -3.16 13.66 5.00
C THR A 112 -4.01 13.82 3.74
N ASN A 113 -5.33 13.71 3.89
CA ASN A 113 -6.31 13.82 2.80
C ASN A 113 -5.94 12.91 1.62
N SER A 114 -5.49 11.69 1.93
CA SER A 114 -4.97 10.72 0.98
C SER A 114 -5.99 9.64 0.65
N HIS A 115 -5.59 8.72 -0.19
CA HIS A 115 -6.38 7.62 -0.73
C HIS A 115 -5.66 6.29 -0.54
N HIS A 116 -6.19 5.20 -1.13
CA HIS A 116 -5.51 3.92 -1.24
C HIS A 116 -4.15 4.10 -1.94
N PHE A 117 -3.10 3.52 -1.36
CA PHE A 117 -1.71 3.80 -1.74
C PHE A 117 -0.95 2.58 -2.29
N GLY A 118 -1.67 1.53 -2.66
CA GLY A 118 -1.08 0.35 -3.27
C GLY A 118 -0.22 -0.45 -2.30
N VAL A 119 1.00 -0.73 -2.68
CA VAL A 119 1.98 -1.56 -1.96
C VAL A 119 2.86 -0.66 -1.09
N ALA A 120 2.70 -0.72 0.23
CA ALA A 120 3.43 0.11 1.18
C ALA A 120 4.96 -0.04 1.04
N GLY A 121 5.41 -1.26 0.78
CA GLY A 121 6.82 -1.58 0.60
C GLY A 121 7.51 -0.86 -0.55
N HIS A 122 6.79 -0.38 -1.59
CA HIS A 122 7.41 0.36 -2.69
C HIS A 122 8.03 1.69 -2.25
N TYR A 123 7.38 2.39 -1.34
CA TYR A 123 7.86 3.67 -0.81
C TYR A 123 9.03 3.46 0.16
N ALA A 124 8.93 2.47 1.05
CA ALA A 124 10.03 2.11 1.94
C ALA A 124 11.25 1.62 1.15
N GLU A 125 11.04 0.81 0.09
CA GLU A 125 12.08 0.36 -0.83
C GLU A 125 12.79 1.54 -1.50
N ALA A 126 12.05 2.55 -1.97
CA ALA A 126 12.63 3.72 -2.63
C ALA A 126 13.60 4.46 -1.70
N ALA A 127 13.23 4.68 -0.44
CA ALA A 127 14.12 5.29 0.56
C ALA A 127 15.34 4.40 0.88
N ALA A 128 15.14 3.07 0.94
CA ALA A 128 16.24 2.14 1.19
C ALA A 128 17.23 2.06 0.01
N ARG A 129 16.75 2.18 -1.22
CA ARG A 129 17.62 2.32 -2.41
C ARG A 129 18.42 3.62 -2.42
N ALA A 130 17.92 4.67 -1.76
CA ALA A 130 18.66 5.91 -1.51
C ALA A 130 19.65 5.80 -0.34
N GLY A 131 19.76 4.64 0.31
CA GLY A 131 20.71 4.37 1.40
C GLY A 131 20.17 4.57 2.81
N TYR A 132 18.86 4.78 3.00
CA TYR A 132 18.25 5.08 4.29
C TYR A 132 17.41 3.90 4.80
N VAL A 133 17.33 3.72 6.12
CA VAL A 133 16.31 2.86 6.74
C VAL A 133 14.98 3.58 6.66
N SER A 134 13.91 2.92 6.25
CA SER A 134 12.59 3.54 6.16
C SER A 134 11.50 2.65 6.73
N LEU A 135 10.58 3.28 7.46
CA LEU A 135 9.33 2.70 7.90
C LEU A 135 8.17 3.50 7.29
N LEU A 136 7.14 2.81 6.84
CA LEU A 136 5.90 3.42 6.38
C LEU A 136 4.73 2.78 7.13
N PHE A 137 3.86 3.61 7.65
CA PHE A 137 2.60 3.25 8.29
C PHE A 137 1.45 3.87 7.52
N GLY A 138 0.35 3.17 7.38
CA GLY A 138 -0.85 3.73 6.76
C GLY A 138 -2.11 3.18 7.39
N ASN A 139 -3.17 4.00 7.49
CA ASN A 139 -4.48 3.48 7.80
C ASN A 139 -5.30 3.21 6.54
N THR A 140 -6.36 2.42 6.68
CA THR A 140 -7.30 2.07 5.61
C THR A 140 -8.72 2.04 6.18
N PRO A 141 -9.78 2.06 5.37
CA PRO A 141 -11.14 1.90 5.88
C PRO A 141 -11.31 0.71 6.81
N ALA A 142 -12.13 0.87 7.84
CA ALA A 142 -12.29 -0.09 8.91
C ALA A 142 -12.64 -1.51 8.41
N ALA A 143 -11.95 -2.50 8.96
CA ALA A 143 -12.10 -3.91 8.63
C ALA A 143 -11.87 -4.84 9.83
N MET A 144 -11.22 -4.36 10.89
CA MET A 144 -10.86 -5.17 12.07
C MET A 144 -11.47 -4.60 13.35
N PRO A 145 -11.86 -5.45 14.31
CA PRO A 145 -12.36 -4.99 15.59
C PRO A 145 -11.20 -4.63 16.52
N MET A 146 -11.51 -3.87 17.58
CA MET A 146 -10.67 -3.77 18.77
C MET A 146 -10.79 -5.03 19.64
N VAL A 147 -9.82 -5.30 20.47
CA VAL A 147 -9.83 -6.41 21.44
C VAL A 147 -11.14 -6.39 22.23
N GLY A 148 -11.84 -7.53 22.22
CA GLY A 148 -13.14 -7.69 22.88
C GLY A 148 -14.32 -6.99 22.18
N GLY A 149 -14.07 -6.28 21.08
CA GLY A 149 -15.11 -5.57 20.31
C GLY A 149 -15.66 -6.41 19.17
N SER A 150 -16.86 -6.04 18.70
CA SER A 150 -17.56 -6.66 17.56
C SER A 150 -17.82 -5.68 16.42
N LYS A 151 -17.22 -4.48 16.45
CA LYS A 151 -17.36 -3.48 15.40
C LYS A 151 -16.03 -3.24 14.71
N ALA A 152 -16.06 -3.02 13.40
CA ALA A 152 -14.88 -2.58 12.66
C ALA A 152 -14.43 -1.19 13.15
N MET A 153 -13.24 -1.11 13.72
CA MET A 153 -12.65 0.14 14.23
C MET A 153 -11.41 0.54 13.44
N PHE A 154 -10.58 -0.43 13.05
CA PHE A 154 -9.33 -0.21 12.35
C PHE A 154 -9.39 -0.80 10.96
N GLY A 155 -8.64 -0.21 10.03
CA GLY A 155 -8.31 -0.84 8.78
C GLY A 155 -7.33 -1.99 8.95
N THR A 156 -6.88 -2.55 7.84
CA THR A 156 -5.79 -3.54 7.84
C THR A 156 -4.43 -2.91 8.14
N ASN A 157 -4.37 -1.61 8.26
CA ASN A 157 -3.32 -0.74 8.76
C ASN A 157 -1.90 -1.25 8.46
N PRO A 158 -1.49 -1.25 7.17
CA PRO A 158 -0.23 -1.85 6.77
C PRO A 158 0.98 -1.13 7.36
N LEU A 159 1.99 -1.94 7.66
CA LEU A 159 3.32 -1.54 8.07
C LEU A 159 4.33 -2.05 7.05
N ALA A 160 5.16 -1.17 6.51
CA ALA A 160 6.32 -1.56 5.72
C ALA A 160 7.61 -1.04 6.36
N ALA A 161 8.68 -1.80 6.22
CA ALA A 161 10.02 -1.40 6.61
C ALA A 161 11.02 -1.85 5.55
N ALA A 162 12.01 -1.01 5.26
CA ALA A 162 13.08 -1.37 4.34
C ALA A 162 14.44 -0.95 4.90
N PHE A 163 15.42 -1.81 4.65
CA PHE A 163 16.79 -1.68 5.15
C PHE A 163 17.76 -1.77 3.97
N PRO A 164 18.63 -0.78 3.76
CA PRO A 164 19.58 -0.80 2.66
C PRO A 164 20.60 -1.94 2.84
N ILE A 165 20.94 -2.59 1.72
CA ILE A 165 21.99 -3.59 1.65
C ILE A 165 22.98 -3.15 0.58
N GLU A 166 24.24 -3.03 0.97
CA GLU A 166 25.31 -2.59 0.07
C GLU A 166 25.44 -3.54 -1.14
N GLY A 167 25.36 -2.97 -2.35
CA GLY A 167 25.53 -3.70 -3.62
C GLY A 167 24.40 -4.69 -3.96
N LYS A 168 23.27 -4.67 -3.24
CA LYS A 168 22.13 -5.58 -3.45
C LYS A 168 20.80 -4.85 -3.36
N ASP A 169 19.73 -5.56 -3.71
CA ASP A 169 18.36 -5.13 -3.39
C ASP A 169 18.18 -5.00 -1.87
N PRO A 170 17.45 -4.01 -1.37
CA PRO A 170 17.21 -3.82 0.05
C PRO A 170 16.39 -4.98 0.65
N LEU A 171 16.52 -5.22 1.96
CA LEU A 171 15.58 -6.06 2.68
C LEU A 171 14.28 -5.27 2.83
N VAL A 172 13.14 -5.82 2.37
CA VAL A 172 11.84 -5.16 2.42
C VAL A 172 10.82 -6.06 3.09
N ILE A 173 10.25 -5.56 4.19
CA ILE A 173 9.13 -6.13 4.92
C ILE A 173 7.91 -5.29 4.57
N ASP A 174 6.80 -5.93 4.19
CA ASP A 174 5.54 -5.27 3.87
C ASP A 174 4.40 -6.20 4.28
N MET A 175 3.60 -5.77 5.24
CA MET A 175 2.56 -6.60 5.80
C MET A 175 1.34 -5.80 6.23
N SER A 176 0.15 -6.35 6.01
CA SER A 176 -1.06 -5.88 6.68
C SER A 176 -1.10 -6.41 8.11
N LEU A 177 -1.83 -5.74 8.99
CA LEU A 177 -2.03 -6.18 10.38
C LEU A 177 -3.28 -7.03 10.56
N SER A 178 -3.90 -7.47 9.46
CA SER A 178 -4.91 -8.55 9.47
C SER A 178 -4.24 -9.91 9.27
N ALA A 179 -4.85 -10.97 9.79
CA ALA A 179 -4.36 -12.36 9.65
C ALA A 179 -4.14 -12.74 8.17
N VAL A 180 -4.97 -12.18 7.29
CA VAL A 180 -4.90 -12.40 5.84
C VAL A 180 -5.36 -11.15 5.09
N ALA A 181 -4.88 -10.96 3.86
CA ALA A 181 -5.38 -9.89 3.00
C ALA A 181 -6.84 -10.15 2.58
N ARG A 182 -7.71 -9.13 2.63
CA ARG A 182 -9.13 -9.22 2.25
C ARG A 182 -9.34 -9.75 0.84
N GLY A 183 -8.39 -9.52 -0.07
CA GLY A 183 -8.39 -10.08 -1.42
C GLY A 183 -8.45 -11.61 -1.47
N LYS A 184 -7.91 -12.31 -0.46
CA LYS A 184 -8.01 -13.79 -0.40
C LYS A 184 -9.44 -14.26 -0.10
N LEU A 185 -10.19 -13.52 0.73
CA LEU A 185 -11.61 -13.80 0.95
C LEU A 185 -12.41 -13.62 -0.35
N LEU A 186 -12.12 -12.53 -1.09
CA LEU A 186 -12.76 -12.26 -2.38
C LEU A 186 -12.50 -13.39 -3.40
N VAL A 187 -11.28 -13.89 -3.47
CA VAL A 187 -10.94 -15.02 -4.36
C VAL A 187 -11.68 -16.28 -3.94
N ALA A 188 -11.67 -16.63 -2.65
CA ALA A 188 -12.39 -17.81 -2.14
C ALA A 188 -13.90 -17.71 -2.41
N ALA A 189 -14.49 -16.52 -2.17
CA ALA A 189 -15.92 -16.27 -2.44
C ALA A 189 -16.27 -16.45 -3.93
N LYS A 190 -15.42 -15.95 -4.85
CA LYS A 190 -15.63 -16.13 -6.30
C LYS A 190 -15.52 -17.58 -6.76
N LYS A 191 -14.70 -18.37 -6.08
CA LYS A 191 -14.51 -19.81 -6.37
C LYS A 191 -15.52 -20.70 -5.67
N GLY A 192 -16.30 -20.18 -4.72
CA GLY A 192 -17.17 -20.99 -3.85
C GLY A 192 -16.40 -21.89 -2.89
N GLU A 193 -15.16 -21.53 -2.55
CA GLU A 193 -14.29 -22.28 -1.63
C GLU A 193 -14.46 -21.72 -0.20
N SER A 194 -14.41 -22.59 0.82
CA SER A 194 -14.35 -22.16 2.22
C SER A 194 -12.99 -21.54 2.55
N ILE A 195 -12.96 -20.68 3.57
CA ILE A 195 -11.72 -20.09 4.11
C ILE A 195 -11.32 -20.80 5.40
N PRO A 196 -10.01 -20.79 5.75
CA PRO A 196 -9.56 -21.28 7.04
C PRO A 196 -10.18 -20.50 8.20
N GLU A 197 -10.45 -21.20 9.31
CA GLU A 197 -10.81 -20.55 10.58
C GLU A 197 -9.72 -19.55 11.00
N GLY A 198 -10.11 -18.44 11.61
CA GLY A 198 -9.18 -17.38 12.02
C GLY A 198 -8.82 -16.37 10.92
N TRP A 199 -9.45 -16.44 9.74
CA TRP A 199 -9.29 -15.41 8.71
C TRP A 199 -10.30 -14.28 8.84
N ALA A 200 -11.54 -14.62 9.18
CA ALA A 200 -12.63 -13.67 9.27
C ALA A 200 -13.62 -14.01 10.38
N LEU A 201 -14.41 -13.01 10.75
CA LEU A 201 -15.56 -13.12 11.64
C LEU A 201 -16.81 -12.70 10.86
N THR A 202 -17.96 -13.20 11.29
CA THR A 202 -19.26 -12.71 10.83
C THR A 202 -19.51 -11.27 11.30
N ALA A 203 -20.58 -10.64 10.85
CA ALA A 203 -20.94 -9.28 11.26
C ALA A 203 -21.25 -9.15 12.77
N ASP A 204 -21.63 -10.24 13.43
CA ASP A 204 -21.84 -10.31 14.88
C ASP A 204 -20.59 -10.77 15.67
N GLY A 205 -19.43 -10.84 14.98
CA GLY A 205 -18.12 -11.10 15.60
C GLY A 205 -17.80 -12.56 15.88
N LYS A 206 -18.54 -13.52 15.32
CA LYS A 206 -18.25 -14.96 15.48
C LYS A 206 -17.30 -15.48 14.40
N PRO A 207 -16.44 -16.45 14.70
CA PRO A 207 -15.59 -17.10 13.70
C PRO A 207 -16.43 -17.67 12.54
N THR A 208 -15.91 -17.54 11.30
CA THR A 208 -16.56 -18.10 10.12
C THR A 208 -15.54 -18.69 9.16
N THR A 209 -15.95 -19.75 8.46
CA THR A 209 -15.26 -20.35 7.32
C THR A 209 -15.95 -20.03 5.99
N ASP A 210 -17.07 -19.30 6.03
CA ASP A 210 -17.76 -18.79 4.84
C ASP A 210 -17.15 -17.45 4.41
N PRO A 211 -16.53 -17.37 3.22
CA PRO A 211 -15.93 -16.13 2.74
C PRO A 211 -16.96 -15.02 2.48
N GLN A 212 -18.23 -15.37 2.14
CA GLN A 212 -19.27 -14.37 1.93
C GLN A 212 -19.67 -13.69 3.23
N GLU A 213 -19.82 -14.46 4.30
CA GLU A 213 -20.08 -13.91 5.63
C GLU A 213 -18.86 -13.12 6.14
N GLY A 214 -17.65 -13.61 5.89
CA GLY A 214 -16.42 -12.90 6.24
C GLY A 214 -16.24 -11.56 5.50
N LEU A 215 -16.70 -11.46 4.25
CA LEU A 215 -16.66 -10.21 3.47
C LEU A 215 -17.66 -9.16 3.99
N LYS A 216 -18.79 -9.60 4.55
CA LYS A 216 -19.78 -8.74 5.21
C LYS A 216 -19.41 -8.41 6.65
N GLY A 217 -18.54 -9.22 7.25
CA GLY A 217 -18.12 -9.14 8.63
C GLY A 217 -16.77 -8.47 8.82
N LEU A 218 -15.92 -9.07 9.66
CA LEU A 218 -14.68 -8.49 10.13
C LEU A 218 -13.48 -9.37 9.75
N MET A 219 -12.35 -8.72 9.50
CA MET A 219 -11.06 -9.42 9.40
C MET A 219 -10.50 -9.69 10.79
N VAL A 220 -9.88 -10.86 10.97
CA VAL A 220 -9.16 -11.17 12.22
C VAL A 220 -7.82 -10.43 12.23
N PRO A 221 -7.43 -9.77 13.34
CA PRO A 221 -6.10 -9.17 13.48
C PRO A 221 -4.99 -10.22 13.47
N LEU A 222 -3.82 -9.86 12.97
CA LEU A 222 -2.63 -10.70 12.93
C LEU A 222 -2.22 -11.15 14.35
N GLY A 223 -2.24 -12.45 14.63
CA GLY A 223 -1.92 -12.97 15.97
C GLY A 223 -2.91 -12.53 17.07
N GLY A 224 -4.16 -12.20 16.71
CA GLY A 224 -5.22 -11.87 17.65
C GLY A 224 -5.02 -10.50 18.35
N ASP A 225 -5.16 -10.48 19.66
CA ASP A 225 -5.15 -9.25 20.47
C ASP A 225 -3.90 -8.37 20.27
N LYS A 226 -2.72 -8.99 20.20
CA LYS A 226 -1.47 -8.24 19.99
C LYS A 226 -1.46 -7.52 18.65
N GLY A 227 -2.01 -8.14 17.60
CA GLY A 227 -2.15 -7.51 16.28
C GLY A 227 -3.16 -6.36 16.29
N ALA A 228 -4.26 -6.49 17.03
CA ALA A 228 -5.22 -5.40 17.22
C ALA A 228 -4.58 -4.19 17.91
N LEU A 229 -3.77 -4.43 18.96
CA LEU A 229 -3.02 -3.37 19.64
C LEU A 229 -1.97 -2.72 18.74
N LEU A 230 -1.30 -3.49 17.90
CA LEU A 230 -0.37 -2.94 16.90
C LEU A 230 -1.11 -2.10 15.84
N ALA A 231 -2.29 -2.55 15.39
CA ALA A 231 -3.13 -1.78 14.48
C ALA A 231 -3.60 -0.46 15.11
N LEU A 232 -3.90 -0.45 16.42
CA LEU A 232 -4.21 0.76 17.17
C LEU A 232 -2.99 1.71 17.22
N ILE A 233 -1.78 1.21 17.44
CA ILE A 233 -0.56 2.03 17.39
C ILE A 233 -0.43 2.69 16.02
N VAL A 234 -0.59 1.94 14.92
CA VAL A 234 -0.53 2.48 13.56
C VAL A 234 -1.62 3.52 13.34
N GLU A 235 -2.86 3.24 13.75
CA GLU A 235 -3.98 4.18 13.63
C GLU A 235 -3.67 5.51 14.30
N LEU A 236 -3.23 5.48 15.56
CA LEU A 236 -2.95 6.69 16.34
C LEU A 236 -1.72 7.45 15.82
N LEU A 237 -0.67 6.76 15.39
CA LEU A 237 0.48 7.41 14.78
C LEU A 237 0.10 8.11 13.48
N VAL A 238 -0.66 7.44 12.63
CA VAL A 238 -1.04 7.98 11.32
C VAL A 238 -2.05 9.10 11.48
N VAL A 239 -3.19 8.82 12.10
CA VAL A 239 -4.31 9.77 12.18
C VAL A 239 -4.01 10.89 13.15
N GLY A 240 -3.46 10.57 14.32
CA GLY A 240 -3.13 11.57 15.34
C GLY A 240 -2.09 12.59 14.89
N LEU A 241 -1.10 12.18 14.08
CA LEU A 241 -0.07 13.09 13.60
C LEU A 241 -0.41 13.80 12.29
N SER A 242 -1.23 13.20 11.43
CA SER A 242 -1.59 13.77 10.13
C SER A 242 -2.89 14.58 10.15
N GLY A 243 -3.77 14.37 11.13
CA GLY A 243 -5.12 14.91 11.15
C GLY A 243 -6.03 14.31 10.05
N SER A 244 -5.69 13.12 9.54
CA SER A 244 -6.50 12.37 8.59
C SER A 244 -7.72 11.74 9.27
N ARG A 245 -8.61 11.13 8.49
CA ARG A 245 -9.77 10.41 9.04
C ARG A 245 -9.35 9.12 9.72
N PHE A 246 -10.02 8.78 10.82
CA PHE A 246 -9.97 7.45 11.39
C PHE A 246 -10.54 6.42 10.41
N SER A 247 -10.12 5.19 10.54
CA SER A 247 -10.54 4.11 9.66
C SER A 247 -12.06 3.95 9.59
N TYR A 248 -12.78 4.14 10.71
CA TYR A 248 -14.25 4.05 10.79
C TYR A 248 -14.99 5.26 10.19
N GLU A 249 -14.28 6.34 9.87
CA GLU A 249 -14.85 7.53 9.21
C GLU A 249 -14.74 7.47 7.67
N ALA A 250 -13.98 6.50 7.16
CA ALA A 250 -13.74 6.32 5.73
C ALA A 250 -14.61 5.18 5.18
N ASP A 251 -15.35 5.48 4.10
CA ASP A 251 -16.11 4.46 3.39
C ASP A 251 -15.17 3.48 2.67
N SER A 252 -15.67 2.25 2.48
CA SER A 252 -14.92 1.16 1.86
C SER A 252 -14.34 1.57 0.51
N PHE A 253 -13.09 1.16 0.25
CA PHE A 253 -12.47 1.34 -1.07
C PHE A 253 -13.13 0.51 -2.18
N PHE A 254 -13.86 -0.55 -1.82
CA PHE A 254 -14.51 -1.42 -2.81
C PHE A 254 -15.81 -0.85 -3.35
N ASP A 255 -16.34 0.20 -2.72
CA ASP A 255 -17.57 0.87 -3.15
C ASP A 255 -17.22 2.03 -4.09
N ALA A 256 -17.85 2.09 -5.25
CA ALA A 256 -17.64 3.20 -6.19
C ALA A 256 -18.17 4.52 -5.64
N LYS A 257 -19.26 4.50 -4.86
CA LYS A 257 -19.87 5.65 -4.21
C LYS A 257 -19.45 5.75 -2.73
N GLY A 258 -19.55 6.93 -2.16
CA GLY A 258 -19.22 7.19 -0.76
C GLY A 258 -18.44 8.48 -0.57
N ASN A 259 -17.91 8.69 0.64
CA ASN A 259 -17.11 9.87 0.95
C ASN A 259 -15.71 9.80 0.31
N ARG A 260 -15.02 10.93 0.26
CA ARG A 260 -13.57 10.97 0.01
C ARG A 260 -12.89 10.30 1.20
N PRO A 261 -12.05 9.28 1.03
CA PRO A 261 -11.52 8.50 2.15
C PRO A 261 -10.72 9.32 3.15
N ARG A 262 -9.90 10.26 2.68
CA ARG A 262 -9.07 11.15 3.51
C ARG A 262 -8.27 10.42 4.57
N ILE A 263 -7.83 9.23 4.26
CA ILE A 263 -6.91 8.46 5.12
C ILE A 263 -5.51 9.08 5.12
N GLY A 264 -4.65 8.58 5.99
CA GLY A 264 -3.31 9.07 6.14
C GLY A 264 -2.23 8.01 5.95
N GLN A 265 -1.00 8.50 5.82
CA GLN A 265 0.21 7.70 5.88
C GLN A 265 1.29 8.44 6.68
N LEU A 266 2.25 7.72 7.21
CA LEU A 266 3.38 8.27 7.95
C LEU A 266 4.67 7.58 7.51
N LEU A 267 5.64 8.35 7.04
CA LEU A 267 6.98 7.90 6.71
C LEU A 267 7.96 8.33 7.79
N LEU A 268 8.77 7.39 8.27
CA LEU A 268 9.91 7.63 9.14
C LEU A 268 11.15 7.10 8.42
N THR A 269 12.01 8.01 7.98
CA THR A 269 13.26 7.70 7.28
C THR A 269 14.44 8.04 8.19
N ILE A 270 15.42 7.15 8.32
CA ILE A 270 16.51 7.24 9.30
C ILE A 270 17.84 7.06 8.57
N ASP A 271 18.79 7.96 8.82
CA ASP A 271 20.15 7.79 8.37
C ASP A 271 20.82 6.65 9.15
N PRO A 272 21.32 5.60 8.47
CA PRO A 272 21.94 4.46 9.16
C PRO A 272 23.33 4.79 9.73
N GLY A 273 23.88 5.98 9.48
CA GLY A 273 25.19 6.41 9.95
C GLY A 273 25.30 6.71 11.44
N LEU A 274 24.23 6.54 12.22
CA LEU A 274 24.17 6.88 13.66
C LEU A 274 25.30 6.24 14.49
N SER A 275 25.68 5.00 14.21
CA SER A 275 26.76 4.29 14.88
C SER A 275 28.12 4.37 14.19
N GLY A 276 28.20 5.14 13.08
CA GLY A 276 29.37 5.27 12.22
C GLY A 276 29.11 4.73 10.80
N ALA A 277 29.73 5.33 9.81
CA ALA A 277 29.44 5.18 8.37
C ALA A 277 29.35 3.71 7.86
N ASN A 278 30.16 2.81 8.39
CA ASN A 278 30.23 1.43 7.91
C ASN A 278 29.67 0.38 8.89
N VAL A 279 29.24 0.81 10.09
CA VAL A 279 28.79 -0.15 11.13
C VAL A 279 27.49 -0.80 10.72
N PHE A 280 26.53 -0.04 10.25
CA PHE A 280 25.24 -0.58 9.80
C PHE A 280 25.41 -1.57 8.65
N ALA A 281 26.17 -1.23 7.61
CA ALA A 281 26.41 -2.12 6.47
C ALA A 281 27.09 -3.44 6.89
N GLY A 282 28.09 -3.35 7.80
CA GLY A 282 28.73 -4.52 8.41
C GLY A 282 27.75 -5.41 9.15
N ARG A 283 26.93 -4.82 10.04
CA ARG A 283 25.94 -5.58 10.82
C ARG A 283 24.85 -6.21 9.94
N MET A 284 24.40 -5.52 8.89
CA MET A 284 23.45 -6.08 7.91
C MET A 284 24.07 -7.29 7.18
N ARG A 285 25.32 -7.20 6.77
CA ARG A 285 26.05 -8.30 6.11
C ARG A 285 26.18 -9.52 7.02
N ASP A 286 26.57 -9.32 8.30
CA ASP A 286 26.70 -10.39 9.29
C ASP A 286 25.34 -11.07 9.53
N PHE A 287 24.29 -10.30 9.70
CA PHE A 287 22.94 -10.82 9.91
C PHE A 287 22.42 -11.62 8.71
N LEU A 288 22.58 -11.09 7.50
CA LEU A 288 22.15 -11.79 6.28
C LEU A 288 22.93 -13.08 6.05
N LYS A 289 24.25 -13.09 6.41
CA LYS A 289 25.06 -14.32 6.37
C LYS A 289 24.54 -15.36 7.36
N ALA A 290 24.16 -14.94 8.57
CA ALA A 290 23.59 -15.85 9.57
C ALA A 290 22.22 -16.39 9.11
N LEU A 291 21.36 -15.57 8.53
CA LEU A 291 20.08 -16.02 7.96
C LEU A 291 20.28 -17.02 6.82
N ALA A 292 21.25 -16.77 5.94
CA ALA A 292 21.53 -17.67 4.80
C ALA A 292 22.13 -19.01 5.22
N ALA A 293 22.70 -19.11 6.42
CA ALA A 293 23.20 -20.37 6.96
C ALA A 293 22.09 -21.31 7.43
N ASP A 294 20.88 -20.80 7.67
CA ASP A 294 19.70 -21.59 8.03
C ASP A 294 18.95 -22.02 6.76
N VAL A 295 19.03 -23.32 6.46
CA VAL A 295 18.46 -23.91 5.23
C VAL A 295 16.94 -23.76 5.24
N GLY A 296 16.40 -23.15 4.21
CA GLY A 296 14.97 -22.88 4.07
C GLY A 296 14.55 -21.48 4.50
N THR A 297 15.41 -20.72 5.16
CA THR A 297 15.15 -19.31 5.48
C THR A 297 15.04 -18.46 4.20
N ARG A 298 14.03 -17.62 4.15
CA ARG A 298 13.79 -16.70 3.03
C ARG A 298 13.99 -15.26 3.50
N ILE A 299 14.78 -14.50 2.76
CA ILE A 299 14.95 -13.09 3.02
C ILE A 299 13.71 -12.33 2.54
N PRO A 300 13.07 -11.50 3.40
CA PRO A 300 11.93 -10.68 2.99
C PRO A 300 12.25 -9.80 1.79
N GLY A 301 11.34 -9.79 0.80
CA GLY A 301 11.51 -9.04 -0.45
C GLY A 301 12.13 -9.83 -1.61
N GLU A 302 12.99 -10.84 -1.40
CA GLU A 302 13.69 -11.56 -2.48
C GLU A 302 12.76 -12.15 -3.55
N ARG A 303 11.64 -12.75 -3.16
CA ARG A 303 10.69 -13.33 -4.11
C ARG A 303 10.14 -12.26 -5.04
N ARG A 304 9.79 -11.12 -4.48
CA ARG A 304 9.27 -9.97 -5.21
C ARG A 304 10.30 -9.45 -6.21
N PHE A 305 11.55 -9.25 -5.79
CA PHE A 305 12.62 -8.80 -6.68
C PHE A 305 12.92 -9.80 -7.80
N LYS A 306 12.87 -11.11 -7.52
CA LYS A 306 13.00 -12.15 -8.55
C LYS A 306 11.88 -12.09 -9.58
N HIS A 307 10.62 -11.94 -9.13
CA HIS A 307 9.47 -11.73 -10.02
C HIS A 307 9.65 -10.49 -10.89
N ARG A 308 10.01 -9.37 -10.27
CA ARG A 308 10.24 -8.09 -10.96
C ARG A 308 11.32 -8.21 -12.03
N ALA A 309 12.46 -8.79 -11.70
CA ALA A 309 13.54 -8.99 -12.65
C ALA A 309 13.15 -9.89 -13.84
N SER A 310 12.36 -10.94 -13.59
CA SER A 310 11.83 -11.80 -14.65
C SER A 310 10.79 -11.06 -15.49
N GLY A 311 9.92 -10.28 -14.86
CA GLY A 311 8.88 -9.51 -15.54
C GLY A 311 9.44 -8.42 -16.44
N PHE A 312 10.52 -7.74 -16.05
CA PHE A 312 11.21 -6.77 -16.91
C PHE A 312 11.83 -7.42 -18.16
N LYS A 313 12.24 -8.70 -18.09
CA LYS A 313 12.84 -9.41 -19.22
C LYS A 313 11.81 -10.03 -20.15
N GLY A 314 10.74 -10.59 -19.61
CA GLY A 314 9.80 -11.44 -20.38
C GLY A 314 8.35 -10.99 -20.33
N GLY A 315 8.05 -9.87 -19.70
CA GLY A 315 6.68 -9.43 -19.44
C GLY A 315 6.01 -10.19 -18.30
N VAL A 316 4.79 -9.82 -17.98
CA VAL A 316 3.96 -10.41 -16.94
C VAL A 316 2.61 -10.82 -17.52
N ASN A 317 2.10 -11.96 -17.10
CA ASN A 317 0.75 -12.38 -17.47
C ASN A 317 -0.30 -11.63 -16.65
N VAL A 318 -0.90 -10.62 -17.25
CA VAL A 318 -2.04 -9.88 -16.70
C VAL A 318 -3.33 -10.60 -17.07
N SER A 319 -4.30 -10.63 -16.16
CA SER A 319 -5.63 -11.22 -16.41
C SER A 319 -6.31 -10.55 -17.62
N GLU A 320 -6.76 -11.34 -18.59
CA GLU A 320 -7.47 -10.83 -19.76
C GLU A 320 -8.74 -10.07 -19.37
N VAL A 321 -9.45 -10.55 -18.37
CA VAL A 321 -10.63 -9.87 -17.84
C VAL A 321 -10.31 -8.45 -17.36
N VAL A 322 -9.18 -8.26 -16.66
CA VAL A 322 -8.74 -6.93 -16.20
C VAL A 322 -8.38 -6.03 -17.37
N VAL A 323 -7.68 -6.56 -18.38
CA VAL A 323 -7.31 -5.79 -19.58
C VAL A 323 -8.55 -5.36 -20.35
N GLU A 324 -9.48 -6.27 -20.58
CA GLU A 324 -10.74 -6.02 -21.29
C GLU A 324 -11.61 -4.99 -20.55
N GLU A 325 -11.69 -5.08 -19.22
CA GLU A 325 -12.43 -4.13 -18.38
C GLU A 325 -11.86 -2.71 -18.51
N ILE A 326 -10.54 -2.55 -18.44
CA ILE A 326 -9.89 -1.25 -18.63
C ILE A 326 -10.12 -0.72 -20.04
N GLN A 327 -9.94 -1.56 -21.06
CA GLN A 327 -10.17 -1.18 -22.45
C GLN A 327 -11.63 -0.79 -22.72
N ALA A 328 -12.58 -1.51 -22.14
CA ALA A 328 -14.00 -1.15 -22.21
C ALA A 328 -14.26 0.21 -21.57
N GLY A 329 -13.68 0.45 -20.38
CA GLY A 329 -13.74 1.75 -19.72
C GLY A 329 -13.18 2.90 -20.57
N ILE A 330 -12.05 2.68 -21.24
CA ILE A 330 -11.46 3.65 -22.17
C ILE A 330 -12.42 3.94 -23.33
N ARG A 331 -12.94 2.92 -24.00
CA ARG A 331 -13.87 3.08 -25.15
C ARG A 331 -15.15 3.83 -24.78
N GLN A 332 -15.68 3.57 -23.60
CA GLN A 332 -16.90 4.18 -23.10
C GLN A 332 -16.65 5.48 -22.34
N SER A 333 -15.39 5.94 -22.23
CA SER A 333 -14.98 7.03 -21.34
C SER A 333 -15.54 6.86 -19.94
N TRP A 334 -15.64 5.60 -19.47
CA TRP A 334 -16.33 5.21 -18.24
C TRP A 334 -17.71 5.83 -18.17
N SER A 335 -18.47 5.79 -19.29
CA SER A 335 -19.79 6.39 -19.41
C SER A 335 -20.66 6.02 -18.21
N ASN A 336 -21.44 6.98 -17.78
CA ASN A 336 -22.27 6.97 -16.56
C ASN A 336 -23.05 5.67 -16.38
N SER A 337 -22.61 4.86 -15.49
CA SER A 337 -23.42 3.79 -14.89
C SER A 337 -23.84 4.18 -13.48
#